data_99d8bb3d1aafb602a756a9b44e1fb358
#
_entry.id   99d8bb3d1aafb602a756a9b44e1fb358
#
_cell.length_a   1.000
_cell.length_b   1.000
_cell.length_c   1.000
_cell.angle_alpha   90.00
_cell.angle_beta   90.00
_cell.angle_gamma   90.00
#
_symmetry.space_group_name_H-M   'P 1'
#
loop_
_entity.id
_entity.type
_entity.pdbx_description
1 polymer ?
#
loop_
_entity_poly.entity_id
_entity_poly.type
_entity_poly.pdbx_seq_one_letter_code
_entity_poly.pdbx_strand_id
1 'polypeptide(L)'
;MLVTGCEYADKTSEEIFNPCGVFCSNYEAEALAIEAAVHQLQQQFTLSRERKQNVVIFSDSMSVLQALENEKLDTSLIISITKTLSAFMQEFDIDVTLQWIPSHCDIPGNERADTLAKKGAESEQANIPVSLNTAKQMIKSNNKTERLNNWALSNKGRSMFAHMPTPNKKDPNNSLKREDQVIIFRLRTQHIPLNAHLNRIKTDHAPICPLCDHPQETVKHFLFECEPLDDLRKTYLPHGPDLGSTLYADISQLHQTCNYYTMANRQRTQVSI
;
A
#
# COMPACT_ATOMS: atom_id res chain seq x y z
N MET A 1 9.20 -1.51 20.47
CA MET A 1 9.53 -1.15 21.83
C MET A 1 8.58 -1.81 22.79
N LEU A 2 9.09 -2.32 23.88
CA LEU A 2 8.36 -3.18 24.81
C LEU A 2 8.15 -2.41 26.11
N VAL A 3 6.91 -2.31 26.56
CA VAL A 3 6.56 -1.64 27.81
C VAL A 3 5.56 -2.46 28.58
N THR A 4 5.87 -2.72 29.85
CA THR A 4 4.94 -3.30 30.80
C THR A 4 4.98 -2.52 32.10
N GLY A 5 3.81 -2.17 32.62
CA GLY A 5 3.66 -1.70 33.98
C GLY A 5 2.78 -2.69 34.73
N CYS A 6 3.28 -3.31 35.79
CA CYS A 6 2.51 -4.16 36.66
C CYS A 6 2.11 -3.36 37.92
N GLU A 7 0.83 -3.25 38.18
CA GLU A 7 0.32 -2.68 39.45
C GLU A 7 -0.27 -3.81 40.28
N TYR A 8 0.18 -3.91 41.52
CA TYR A 8 -0.19 -4.98 42.43
C TYR A 8 -1.29 -4.56 43.42
N ALA A 9 -1.94 -5.52 44.01
CA ALA A 9 -3.00 -5.28 44.99
C ALA A 9 -2.53 -4.47 46.22
N ASP A 10 -1.25 -4.51 46.55
CA ASP A 10 -0.61 -3.72 47.61
C ASP A 10 -0.20 -2.29 47.16
N LYS A 11 -0.56 -1.88 45.92
CA LYS A 11 -0.19 -0.61 45.27
C LYS A 11 1.30 -0.44 44.95
N THR A 12 2.08 -1.50 45.04
CA THR A 12 3.43 -1.47 44.44
C THR A 12 3.32 -1.55 42.93
N SER A 13 4.23 -0.92 42.21
CA SER A 13 4.25 -0.95 40.73
C SER A 13 5.67 -1.19 40.23
N GLU A 14 5.80 -2.04 39.27
CA GLU A 14 7.06 -2.23 38.52
C GLU A 14 6.91 -1.74 37.10
N GLU A 15 7.93 -1.04 36.63
CA GLU A 15 7.98 -0.50 35.28
C GLU A 15 9.13 -1.16 34.52
N ILE A 16 8.81 -1.78 33.40
CA ILE A 16 9.80 -2.42 32.55
C ILE A 16 9.69 -1.83 31.16
N PHE A 17 10.80 -1.44 30.58
CA PHE A 17 10.89 -1.10 29.18
C PHE A 17 12.11 -1.78 28.57
N ASN A 18 11.94 -2.41 27.42
CA ASN A 18 13.00 -3.08 26.69
C ASN A 18 13.01 -2.62 25.23
N PRO A 19 14.18 -2.32 24.66
CA PRO A 19 14.27 -2.06 23.23
C PRO A 19 13.99 -3.33 22.44
N CYS A 20 13.11 -3.25 21.42
CA CYS A 20 12.76 -4.40 20.57
C CYS A 20 13.42 -4.36 19.19
N GLY A 21 14.47 -3.56 19.02
CA GLY A 21 15.25 -3.44 17.80
C GLY A 21 14.73 -2.37 16.85
N VAL A 22 15.64 -1.85 16.01
CA VAL A 22 15.40 -0.72 15.08
C VAL A 22 14.27 -0.98 14.08
N PHE A 23 14.05 -2.23 13.71
CA PHE A 23 13.08 -2.62 12.67
C PHE A 23 11.82 -3.26 13.22
N CYS A 24 11.59 -3.23 14.52
CA CYS A 24 10.38 -3.72 15.14
C CYS A 24 9.18 -2.84 14.74
N SER A 25 8.10 -3.44 14.27
CA SER A 25 6.85 -2.71 13.99
C SER A 25 6.11 -2.42 15.30
N ASN A 26 5.23 -1.40 15.30
CA ASN A 26 4.38 -1.11 16.46
C ASN A 26 3.55 -2.34 16.88
N TYR A 27 3.01 -3.09 15.90
CA TYR A 27 2.29 -4.33 16.17
C TYR A 27 3.14 -5.37 16.92
N GLU A 28 4.38 -5.59 16.44
CA GLU A 28 5.30 -6.52 17.09
C GLU A 28 5.72 -6.03 18.49
N ALA A 29 5.93 -4.73 18.65
CA ALA A 29 6.26 -4.12 19.94
C ALA A 29 5.14 -4.32 20.96
N GLU A 30 3.90 -4.04 20.59
CA GLU A 30 2.72 -4.26 21.45
C GLU A 30 2.54 -5.74 21.82
N ALA A 31 2.73 -6.64 20.86
CA ALA A 31 2.65 -8.07 21.10
C ALA A 31 3.75 -8.55 22.08
N LEU A 32 4.99 -8.12 21.85
CA LEU A 32 6.11 -8.42 22.76
C LEU A 32 5.90 -7.83 24.16
N ALA A 33 5.21 -6.68 24.29
CA ALA A 33 4.86 -6.10 25.58
C ALA A 33 3.96 -7.04 26.41
N ILE A 34 2.98 -7.66 25.76
CA ILE A 34 2.10 -8.66 26.42
C ILE A 34 2.93 -9.88 26.85
N GLU A 35 3.82 -10.38 25.97
CA GLU A 35 4.69 -11.52 26.33
C GLU A 35 5.58 -11.23 27.54
N ALA A 36 6.18 -10.04 27.57
CA ALA A 36 7.02 -9.61 28.69
C ALA A 36 6.22 -9.43 29.99
N ALA A 37 4.99 -8.90 29.91
CA ALA A 37 4.11 -8.81 31.06
C ALA A 37 3.84 -10.19 31.68
N VAL A 38 3.56 -11.18 30.83
CA VAL A 38 3.33 -12.56 31.30
C VAL A 38 4.60 -13.15 31.95
N HIS A 39 5.75 -12.96 31.33
CA HIS A 39 7.01 -13.43 31.93
C HIS A 39 7.32 -12.76 33.28
N GLN A 40 7.06 -11.47 33.41
CA GLN A 40 7.23 -10.75 34.67
C GLN A 40 6.29 -11.30 35.76
N LEU A 41 5.02 -11.48 35.42
CA LEU A 41 4.04 -12.07 36.33
C LEU A 41 4.45 -13.49 36.74
N GLN A 42 4.92 -14.31 35.82
CA GLN A 42 5.39 -15.67 36.09
C GLN A 42 6.56 -15.68 37.10
N GLN A 43 7.53 -14.78 36.93
CA GLN A 43 8.63 -14.64 37.90
C GLN A 43 8.13 -14.28 39.30
N GLN A 44 7.19 -13.36 39.39
CA GLN A 44 6.66 -12.91 40.68
C GLN A 44 5.79 -13.95 41.36
N PHE A 45 4.89 -14.62 40.62
CA PHE A 45 4.08 -15.71 41.15
C PHE A 45 4.94 -16.88 41.66
N THR A 46 6.11 -17.07 41.05
CA THR A 46 7.10 -18.06 41.53
C THR A 46 7.78 -17.64 42.84
N LEU A 47 8.00 -16.35 43.04
CA LEU A 47 8.64 -15.80 44.23
C LEU A 47 7.70 -15.54 45.40
N SER A 48 6.47 -15.13 45.12
CA SER A 48 5.46 -14.85 46.12
C SER A 48 4.71 -16.14 46.51
N ARG A 49 4.69 -16.44 47.80
CA ARG A 49 3.85 -17.52 48.36
C ARG A 49 2.38 -17.09 48.56
N GLU A 50 1.97 -15.96 47.93
CA GLU A 50 0.64 -15.38 48.14
C GLU A 50 -0.46 -16.10 47.35
N ARG A 51 -1.70 -15.84 47.74
CA ARG A 51 -2.88 -16.45 47.11
C ARG A 51 -2.96 -16.14 45.64
N LYS A 52 -3.28 -17.15 44.82
CA LYS A 52 -3.64 -17.06 43.43
C LYS A 52 -4.67 -15.93 43.20
N GLN A 53 -4.34 -14.96 42.41
CA GLN A 53 -5.23 -13.86 42.02
C GLN A 53 -5.38 -13.87 40.49
N ASN A 54 -6.58 -13.62 40.00
CA ASN A 54 -6.79 -13.46 38.57
C ASN A 54 -6.11 -12.19 38.08
N VAL A 55 -5.60 -12.25 36.87
CA VAL A 55 -4.78 -11.19 36.23
C VAL A 55 -5.58 -10.52 35.13
N VAL A 56 -5.50 -9.20 35.05
CA VAL A 56 -6.01 -8.44 33.89
C VAL A 56 -4.87 -7.69 33.26
N ILE A 57 -4.65 -7.92 31.97
CA ILE A 57 -3.65 -7.21 31.15
C ILE A 57 -4.41 -6.24 30.25
N PHE A 58 -4.14 -4.94 30.41
CA PHE A 58 -4.72 -3.89 29.58
C PHE A 58 -3.80 -3.60 28.40
N SER A 59 -4.40 -3.41 27.21
CA SER A 59 -3.68 -3.00 26.00
C SER A 59 -4.58 -2.13 25.13
N ASP A 60 -4.02 -1.12 24.50
CA ASP A 60 -4.71 -0.31 23.49
C ASP A 60 -4.56 -0.85 22.06
N SER A 61 -3.77 -1.92 21.88
CA SER A 61 -3.57 -2.58 20.58
C SER A 61 -4.69 -3.57 20.26
N MET A 62 -5.83 -3.09 19.77
CA MET A 62 -6.95 -3.94 19.33
C MET A 62 -6.49 -5.03 18.34
N SER A 63 -5.55 -4.73 17.45
CA SER A 63 -5.08 -5.68 16.44
C SER A 63 -4.31 -6.87 17.04
N VAL A 64 -3.56 -6.66 18.11
CA VAL A 64 -2.87 -7.74 18.83
C VAL A 64 -3.87 -8.59 19.60
N LEU A 65 -4.81 -7.96 20.31
CA LEU A 65 -5.85 -8.67 21.07
C LEU A 65 -6.71 -9.55 20.15
N GLN A 66 -7.15 -9.02 19.01
CA GLN A 66 -7.89 -9.79 18.00
C GLN A 66 -7.06 -10.95 17.41
N ALA A 67 -5.75 -10.77 17.25
CA ALA A 67 -4.88 -11.83 16.77
C ALA A 67 -4.72 -12.95 17.81
N LEU A 68 -4.68 -12.62 19.09
CA LEU A 68 -4.62 -13.59 20.19
C LEU A 68 -5.96 -14.33 20.40
N GLU A 69 -7.09 -13.67 20.15
CA GLU A 69 -8.43 -14.28 20.23
C GLU A 69 -8.71 -15.22 19.04
N ASN A 70 -8.08 -14.96 17.89
CA ASN A 70 -8.35 -15.72 16.67
C ASN A 70 -7.64 -17.09 16.71
N GLU A 71 -8.39 -18.17 16.49
CA GLU A 71 -7.86 -19.55 16.43
C GLU A 71 -6.85 -19.76 15.28
N LYS A 72 -6.86 -18.89 14.26
CA LYS A 72 -5.88 -18.89 13.18
C LYS A 72 -4.65 -18.09 13.57
N LEU A 73 -3.69 -18.77 14.19
CA LEU A 73 -2.42 -18.22 14.61
C LEU A 73 -1.51 -17.95 13.40
N ASP A 74 -1.51 -16.72 12.87
CA ASP A 74 -0.86 -16.38 11.61
C ASP A 74 0.65 -16.12 11.74
N THR A 75 1.16 -15.82 12.93
CA THR A 75 2.57 -15.49 13.14
C THR A 75 3.20 -16.29 14.26
N SER A 76 4.52 -16.56 14.13
CA SER A 76 5.29 -17.26 15.19
C SER A 76 5.24 -16.52 16.53
N LEU A 77 5.18 -15.18 16.51
CA LEU A 77 5.07 -14.34 17.69
C LEU A 77 3.75 -14.57 18.44
N ILE A 78 2.62 -14.53 17.76
CA ILE A 78 1.30 -14.77 18.35
C ILE A 78 1.22 -16.18 18.91
N ILE A 79 1.74 -17.18 18.18
CA ILE A 79 1.83 -18.57 18.67
C ILE A 79 2.66 -18.66 19.95
N SER A 80 3.80 -17.96 20.03
CA SER A 80 4.63 -17.90 21.23
C SER A 80 3.87 -17.34 22.43
N ILE A 81 3.26 -16.18 22.25
CA ILE A 81 2.49 -15.49 23.30
C ILE A 81 1.33 -16.36 23.80
N THR A 82 0.56 -16.97 22.89
CA THR A 82 -0.55 -17.85 23.26
C THR A 82 -0.07 -19.05 24.08
N LYS A 83 1.05 -19.65 23.70
CA LYS A 83 1.66 -20.75 24.47
C LYS A 83 2.12 -20.30 25.86
N THR A 84 2.77 -19.14 25.95
CA THR A 84 3.26 -18.57 27.22
C THR A 84 2.08 -18.25 28.14
N LEU A 85 1.02 -17.63 27.62
CA LEU A 85 -0.22 -17.37 28.36
C LEU A 85 -0.85 -18.67 28.87
N SER A 86 -1.03 -19.65 28.00
CA SER A 86 -1.63 -20.94 28.37
C SER A 86 -0.81 -21.68 29.44
N ALA A 87 0.51 -21.70 29.29
CA ALA A 87 1.41 -22.30 30.28
C ALA A 87 1.32 -21.59 31.64
N PHE A 88 1.33 -20.26 31.66
CA PHE A 88 1.18 -19.46 32.86
C PHE A 88 -0.15 -19.72 33.59
N MET A 89 -1.26 -19.72 32.85
CA MET A 89 -2.60 -20.01 33.41
C MET A 89 -2.66 -21.42 34.02
N GLN A 90 -2.08 -22.42 33.33
CA GLN A 90 -2.07 -23.81 33.80
C GLN A 90 -1.14 -24.01 35.00
N GLU A 91 0.08 -23.40 34.99
CA GLU A 91 1.06 -23.54 36.07
C GLU A 91 0.54 -23.00 37.40
N PHE A 92 -0.12 -21.84 37.36
CA PHE A 92 -0.58 -21.15 38.55
C PHE A 92 -2.08 -21.36 38.87
N ASP A 93 -2.81 -22.04 37.99
CA ASP A 93 -4.27 -22.29 38.07
C ASP A 93 -5.03 -20.98 38.30
N ILE A 94 -4.84 -20.02 37.40
CA ILE A 94 -5.43 -18.68 37.41
C ILE A 94 -6.00 -18.32 36.04
N ASP A 95 -6.93 -17.35 36.04
CA ASP A 95 -7.46 -16.76 34.80
C ASP A 95 -6.69 -15.48 34.46
N VAL A 96 -6.35 -15.33 33.17
CA VAL A 96 -5.79 -14.11 32.60
C VAL A 96 -6.79 -13.50 31.64
N THR A 97 -7.20 -12.26 31.91
CA THR A 97 -8.08 -11.50 31.02
C THR A 97 -7.27 -10.47 30.26
N LEU A 98 -7.39 -10.46 28.94
CA LEU A 98 -6.85 -9.41 28.08
C LEU A 98 -7.95 -8.38 27.80
N GLN A 99 -7.76 -7.15 28.28
CA GLN A 99 -8.76 -6.10 28.19
C GLN A 99 -8.29 -4.96 27.31
N TRP A 100 -9.07 -4.65 26.27
CA TRP A 100 -8.80 -3.47 25.45
C TRP A 100 -9.17 -2.18 26.18
N ILE A 101 -8.32 -1.15 26.01
CA ILE A 101 -8.58 0.23 26.45
C ILE A 101 -8.31 1.19 25.28
N PRO A 102 -8.99 2.36 25.22
CA PRO A 102 -8.71 3.34 24.20
C PRO A 102 -7.35 4.01 24.43
N SER A 103 -6.58 4.23 23.34
CA SER A 103 -5.33 5.00 23.38
C SER A 103 -5.59 6.50 23.55
N HIS A 104 -4.65 7.22 24.17
CA HIS A 104 -4.66 8.70 24.31
C HIS A 104 -5.96 9.29 24.91
N CYS A 105 -6.54 8.61 25.88
CA CYS A 105 -7.77 9.02 26.57
C CYS A 105 -7.54 9.32 28.06
N ASP A 106 -6.35 9.82 28.42
CA ASP A 106 -5.96 10.21 29.78
C ASP A 106 -6.12 9.06 30.83
N ILE A 107 -5.97 7.81 30.37
CA ILE A 107 -5.90 6.65 31.27
C ILE A 107 -4.50 6.60 31.87
N PRO A 108 -4.33 6.84 33.20
CA PRO A 108 -2.99 7.05 33.78
C PRO A 108 -2.01 5.90 33.53
N GLY A 109 -2.46 4.65 33.57
CA GLY A 109 -1.64 3.48 33.29
C GLY A 109 -1.17 3.43 31.84
N ASN A 110 -2.02 3.78 30.89
CA ASN A 110 -1.70 3.82 29.46
C ASN A 110 -0.71 4.96 29.14
N GLU A 111 -0.94 6.16 29.70
CA GLU A 111 -0.03 7.31 29.50
C GLU A 111 1.36 7.05 30.09
N ARG A 112 1.44 6.30 31.20
CA ARG A 112 2.72 5.82 31.75
C ARG A 112 3.38 4.82 30.82
N ALA A 113 2.66 3.86 30.29
CA ALA A 113 3.15 2.91 29.30
C ALA A 113 3.69 3.64 28.07
N ASP A 114 2.97 4.62 27.51
CA ASP A 114 3.42 5.45 26.39
C ASP A 114 4.73 6.23 26.70
N THR A 115 4.86 6.73 27.92
CA THR A 115 6.06 7.45 28.37
C THR A 115 7.28 6.53 28.46
N LEU A 116 7.10 5.35 29.03
CA LEU A 116 8.13 4.31 29.09
C LEU A 116 8.47 3.81 27.69
N ALA A 117 7.44 3.75 26.84
CA ALA A 117 7.54 3.43 25.45
C ALA A 117 8.53 4.37 24.74
N LYS A 118 8.41 5.64 24.88
CA LYS A 118 9.33 6.65 24.32
C LYS A 118 10.74 6.51 24.83
N LYS A 119 10.92 6.31 26.16
CA LYS A 119 12.24 6.08 26.78
C LYS A 119 12.95 4.87 26.18
N GLY A 120 12.24 3.77 26.00
CA GLY A 120 12.82 2.58 25.38
C GLY A 120 13.19 2.77 23.90
N ALA A 121 12.44 3.62 23.17
CA ALA A 121 12.79 3.96 21.78
C ALA A 121 14.08 4.80 21.67
N GLU A 122 14.32 5.65 22.65
CA GLU A 122 15.51 6.50 22.74
C GLU A 122 16.74 5.75 23.27
N SER A 123 16.57 4.58 23.88
CA SER A 123 17.66 3.75 24.38
C SER A 123 18.42 3.04 23.24
N GLU A 124 19.62 2.53 23.55
CA GLU A 124 20.38 1.73 22.59
C GLU A 124 19.59 0.51 22.15
N GLN A 125 19.43 0.38 20.84
CA GLN A 125 18.61 -0.69 20.26
C GLN A 125 19.43 -1.96 20.04
N ALA A 126 18.92 -3.08 20.53
CA ALA A 126 19.53 -4.38 20.29
C ALA A 126 19.41 -4.78 18.80
N ASN A 127 20.43 -5.49 18.31
CA ASN A 127 20.40 -6.05 16.97
C ASN A 127 19.56 -7.34 16.96
N ILE A 128 18.24 -7.17 16.81
CA ILE A 128 17.28 -8.27 16.82
C ILE A 128 16.95 -8.65 15.37
N PRO A 129 16.87 -9.95 15.03
CA PRO A 129 16.48 -10.40 13.70
C PRO A 129 15.11 -9.84 13.29
N VAL A 130 15.03 -9.36 12.06
CA VAL A 130 13.80 -8.79 11.50
C VAL A 130 12.80 -9.89 11.18
N SER A 131 11.53 -9.71 11.51
CA SER A 131 10.48 -10.63 11.12
C SER A 131 10.31 -10.70 9.61
N LEU A 132 9.84 -11.84 9.10
CA LEU A 132 9.57 -12.01 7.66
C LEU A 132 8.56 -10.97 7.13
N ASN A 133 7.55 -10.61 7.93
CA ASN A 133 6.56 -9.62 7.55
C ASN A 133 7.16 -8.22 7.46
N THR A 134 7.92 -7.82 8.45
CA THR A 134 8.64 -6.54 8.46
C THR A 134 9.64 -6.46 7.30
N ALA A 135 10.43 -7.52 7.05
CA ALA A 135 11.34 -7.58 5.91
C ALA A 135 10.61 -7.42 4.57
N LYS A 136 9.47 -8.10 4.37
CA LYS A 136 8.63 -7.94 3.18
C LYS A 136 8.11 -6.50 3.02
N GLN A 137 7.68 -5.86 4.09
CA GLN A 137 7.20 -4.47 4.05
C GLN A 137 8.33 -3.49 3.70
N MET A 138 9.51 -3.67 4.28
CA MET A 138 10.71 -2.86 3.97
C MET A 138 11.10 -2.99 2.50
N ILE A 139 11.20 -4.20 1.98
CA ILE A 139 11.50 -4.46 0.56
C ILE A 139 10.44 -3.80 -0.34
N LYS A 140 9.16 -3.95 -0.01
CA LYS A 140 8.06 -3.35 -0.77
C LYS A 140 8.12 -1.81 -0.76
N SER A 141 8.43 -1.21 0.38
CA SER A 141 8.57 0.24 0.52
C SER A 141 9.77 0.77 -0.28
N ASN A 142 10.94 0.14 -0.14
CA ASN A 142 12.15 0.52 -0.87
C ASN A 142 11.94 0.39 -2.38
N ASN A 143 11.41 -0.73 -2.85
CA ASN A 143 11.11 -0.95 -4.27
C ASN A 143 10.09 0.07 -4.81
N LYS A 144 9.12 0.49 -4.00
CA LYS A 144 8.16 1.53 -4.38
C LYS A 144 8.87 2.88 -4.58
N THR A 145 9.71 3.28 -3.63
CA THR A 145 10.47 4.54 -3.68
C THR A 145 11.45 4.54 -4.87
N GLU A 146 12.21 3.47 -5.05
CA GLU A 146 13.13 3.33 -6.16
C GLU A 146 12.43 3.39 -7.52
N ARG A 147 11.30 2.70 -7.65
CA ARG A 147 10.49 2.73 -8.88
C ARG A 147 9.95 4.12 -9.19
N LEU A 148 9.50 4.88 -8.18
CA LEU A 148 9.03 6.25 -8.37
C LEU A 148 10.18 7.18 -8.78
N ASN A 149 11.34 7.04 -8.16
CA ASN A 149 12.53 7.81 -8.52
C ASN A 149 12.99 7.50 -9.95
N ASN A 150 13.07 6.22 -10.31
CA ASN A 150 13.42 5.79 -11.66
C ASN A 150 12.43 6.29 -12.70
N TRP A 151 11.13 6.30 -12.38
CA TRP A 151 10.09 6.86 -13.24
C TRP A 151 10.21 8.38 -13.38
N ALA A 152 10.50 9.09 -12.32
CA ALA A 152 10.70 10.54 -12.33
C ALA A 152 11.94 10.96 -13.14
N LEU A 153 13.03 10.21 -13.03
CA LEU A 153 14.30 10.50 -13.68
C LEU A 153 14.40 9.95 -15.12
N SER A 154 13.53 9.03 -15.52
CA SER A 154 13.56 8.46 -16.86
C SER A 154 13.32 9.51 -17.93
N ASN A 155 14.12 9.52 -19.00
CA ASN A 155 13.92 10.36 -20.18
C ASN A 155 12.88 9.80 -21.16
N LYS A 156 12.38 8.58 -20.95
CA LYS A 156 11.32 7.92 -21.72
C LYS A 156 9.97 8.10 -21.06
N GLY A 157 8.89 8.06 -21.85
CA GLY A 157 7.51 8.13 -21.34
C GLY A 157 7.12 9.46 -20.72
N ARG A 158 7.76 10.57 -21.08
CA ARG A 158 7.52 11.89 -20.49
C ARG A 158 6.09 12.39 -20.64
N SER A 159 5.45 12.13 -21.77
CA SER A 159 4.03 12.48 -21.97
C SER A 159 3.13 11.75 -20.98
N MET A 160 3.38 10.47 -20.74
CA MET A 160 2.63 9.70 -19.74
C MET A 160 2.94 10.16 -18.31
N PHE A 161 4.21 10.48 -18.01
CA PHE A 161 4.61 10.99 -16.71
C PHE A 161 3.95 12.33 -16.37
N ALA A 162 3.77 13.21 -17.34
CA ALA A 162 3.13 14.50 -17.14
C ALA A 162 1.68 14.37 -16.61
N HIS A 163 0.97 13.32 -17.01
CA HIS A 163 -0.41 13.07 -16.59
C HIS A 163 -0.51 12.03 -15.45
N MET A 164 0.48 11.16 -15.32
CA MET A 164 0.52 10.08 -14.31
C MET A 164 1.90 10.00 -13.64
N PRO A 165 2.27 10.99 -12.83
CA PRO A 165 3.59 11.01 -12.15
C PRO A 165 3.73 9.87 -11.13
N THR A 166 2.61 9.39 -10.59
CA THR A 166 2.57 8.24 -9.67
C THR A 166 1.68 7.13 -10.22
N PRO A 167 2.05 5.86 -10.09
CA PRO A 167 1.19 4.76 -10.47
C PRO A 167 -0.13 4.81 -9.70
N ASN A 168 -1.24 5.08 -10.37
CA ASN A 168 -2.56 5.15 -9.75
C ASN A 168 -3.28 3.79 -9.89
N LYS A 169 -3.56 3.13 -8.75
CA LYS A 169 -4.36 1.89 -8.72
C LYS A 169 -5.82 2.10 -9.15
N LYS A 170 -6.29 3.35 -9.09
CA LYS A 170 -7.65 3.75 -9.44
C LYS A 170 -7.75 4.36 -10.85
N ASP A 171 -6.77 4.09 -11.73
CA ASP A 171 -6.86 4.55 -13.12
C ASP A 171 -8.19 4.03 -13.75
N PRO A 172 -9.07 4.92 -14.24
CA PRO A 172 -10.34 4.53 -14.87
C PRO A 172 -10.16 3.54 -16.02
N ASN A 173 -9.02 3.57 -16.70
CA ASN A 173 -8.68 2.60 -17.72
C ASN A 173 -8.77 1.13 -17.24
N ASN A 174 -8.50 0.86 -15.97
CA ASN A 174 -8.56 -0.50 -15.41
C ASN A 174 -9.99 -1.07 -15.36
N SER A 175 -11.01 -0.22 -15.45
CA SER A 175 -12.42 -0.60 -15.41
C SER A 175 -13.02 -0.80 -16.81
N LEU A 176 -12.28 -0.49 -17.87
CA LEU A 176 -12.69 -0.72 -19.24
C LEU A 176 -12.60 -2.22 -19.62
N LYS A 177 -13.27 -2.59 -20.74
CA LYS A 177 -13.04 -3.89 -21.38
C LYS A 177 -11.61 -4.00 -21.88
N ARG A 178 -11.08 -5.22 -21.94
CA ARG A 178 -9.67 -5.46 -22.32
C ARG A 178 -9.26 -4.81 -23.65
N GLU A 179 -10.13 -4.83 -24.62
CA GLU A 179 -9.89 -4.22 -25.95
C GLU A 179 -9.70 -2.71 -25.83
N ASP A 180 -10.58 -2.04 -25.09
CA ASP A 180 -10.52 -0.60 -24.85
C ASP A 180 -9.31 -0.21 -24.00
N GLN A 181 -8.97 -1.01 -22.99
CA GLN A 181 -7.75 -0.81 -22.22
C GLN A 181 -6.51 -0.78 -23.10
N VAL A 182 -6.44 -1.68 -24.08
CA VAL A 182 -5.33 -1.76 -25.02
C VAL A 182 -5.27 -0.53 -25.91
N ILE A 183 -6.42 -0.05 -26.41
CA ILE A 183 -6.50 1.18 -27.24
C ILE A 183 -5.97 2.37 -26.43
N ILE A 184 -6.51 2.62 -25.24
CA ILE A 184 -6.12 3.75 -24.37
C ILE A 184 -4.64 3.66 -24.01
N PHE A 185 -4.17 2.48 -23.60
CA PHE A 185 -2.75 2.29 -23.26
C PHE A 185 -1.84 2.60 -24.45
N ARG A 186 -2.16 2.12 -25.64
CA ARG A 186 -1.40 2.38 -26.86
C ARG A 186 -1.40 3.85 -27.26
N LEU A 187 -2.52 4.54 -27.11
CA LEU A 187 -2.63 5.99 -27.35
C LEU A 187 -1.75 6.77 -26.35
N ARG A 188 -1.82 6.45 -25.04
CA ARG A 188 -1.01 7.08 -23.99
C ARG A 188 0.50 6.89 -24.20
N THR A 189 0.88 5.70 -24.61
CA THR A 189 2.30 5.36 -24.84
C THR A 189 2.79 5.72 -26.24
N GLN A 190 1.89 6.13 -27.12
CA GLN A 190 2.16 6.37 -28.55
C GLN A 190 2.67 5.13 -29.31
N HIS A 191 2.43 3.93 -28.78
CA HIS A 191 2.73 2.64 -29.41
C HIS A 191 1.50 2.05 -30.11
N ILE A 192 0.88 2.85 -30.96
CA ILE A 192 -0.30 2.50 -31.73
C ILE A 192 0.03 2.49 -33.24
N PRO A 193 -0.56 1.63 -34.08
CA PRO A 193 -0.18 1.48 -35.48
C PRO A 193 -0.63 2.66 -36.36
N LEU A 194 -0.20 3.86 -36.00
CA LEU A 194 -0.22 5.06 -36.84
C LEU A 194 1.12 5.17 -37.60
N ASN A 195 1.12 5.80 -38.75
CA ASN A 195 2.25 5.79 -39.66
C ASN A 195 3.52 6.40 -39.03
N ALA A 196 3.42 7.42 -38.19
CA ALA A 196 4.58 7.94 -37.46
C ALA A 196 5.21 6.92 -36.51
N HIS A 197 4.41 6.04 -35.90
CA HIS A 197 4.94 4.96 -35.08
C HIS A 197 5.49 3.82 -35.91
N LEU A 198 4.81 3.43 -36.97
CA LEU A 198 5.28 2.40 -37.90
C LEU A 198 6.62 2.77 -38.54
N ASN A 199 6.79 4.02 -38.95
CA ASN A 199 8.06 4.53 -39.47
C ASN A 199 9.23 4.40 -38.46
N ARG A 200 8.96 4.58 -37.16
CA ARG A 200 10.00 4.37 -36.13
C ARG A 200 10.45 2.92 -35.98
N ILE A 201 9.56 1.98 -36.31
CA ILE A 201 9.85 0.53 -36.20
C ILE A 201 10.39 0.00 -37.53
N LYS A 202 9.84 0.51 -38.64
CA LYS A 202 10.17 0.13 -39.99
C LYS A 202 10.50 1.40 -40.79
N THR A 203 11.76 1.67 -41.03
CA THR A 203 12.23 2.92 -41.65
C THR A 203 11.78 3.09 -43.10
N ASP A 204 11.36 2.02 -43.77
CA ASP A 204 10.80 2.03 -45.12
C ASP A 204 9.30 2.41 -45.15
N HIS A 205 8.64 2.49 -44.03
CA HIS A 205 7.23 2.89 -43.91
C HIS A 205 7.11 4.42 -43.85
N ALA A 206 6.40 5.03 -44.78
CA ALA A 206 6.20 6.48 -44.78
C ALA A 206 5.38 6.96 -43.59
N PRO A 207 5.79 8.03 -42.86
CA PRO A 207 5.09 8.52 -41.68
C PRO A 207 3.80 9.33 -41.99
N ILE A 208 3.47 9.49 -43.27
CA ILE A 208 2.43 10.40 -43.79
C ILE A 208 1.02 9.93 -43.37
N CYS A 209 0.15 10.87 -43.07
CA CYS A 209 -1.26 10.59 -42.77
C CYS A 209 -2.00 10.20 -44.08
N PRO A 210 -2.67 9.03 -44.15
CA PRO A 210 -3.34 8.59 -45.36
C PRO A 210 -4.65 9.36 -45.64
N LEU A 211 -5.14 10.17 -44.71
CA LEU A 211 -6.39 10.92 -44.86
C LEU A 211 -6.21 12.37 -45.35
N CYS A 212 -5.07 13.01 -44.98
CA CYS A 212 -4.85 14.44 -45.26
C CYS A 212 -3.44 14.78 -45.70
N ASP A 213 -2.61 13.78 -46.00
CA ASP A 213 -1.21 13.94 -46.42
C ASP A 213 -0.32 14.73 -45.44
N HIS A 214 -0.76 14.92 -44.19
CA HIS A 214 0.09 15.53 -43.17
C HIS A 214 1.39 14.73 -42.99
N PRO A 215 2.58 15.37 -42.90
CA PRO A 215 3.86 14.68 -42.94
C PRO A 215 4.11 13.67 -41.84
N GLN A 216 3.38 13.74 -40.74
CA GLN A 216 3.50 12.80 -39.61
C GLN A 216 2.15 12.44 -39.02
N GLU A 217 1.71 11.20 -39.16
CA GLU A 217 0.52 10.67 -38.50
C GLU A 217 0.80 10.30 -37.03
N THR A 218 0.95 11.32 -36.19
CA THR A 218 1.14 11.14 -34.74
C THR A 218 -0.18 10.92 -34.01
N VAL A 219 -0.14 10.46 -32.72
CA VAL A 219 -1.34 10.38 -31.88
C VAL A 219 -2.00 11.76 -31.73
N LYS A 220 -1.21 12.82 -31.59
CA LYS A 220 -1.74 14.19 -31.48
C LYS A 220 -2.49 14.60 -32.76
N HIS A 221 -1.85 14.39 -33.91
CA HIS A 221 -2.48 14.64 -35.22
C HIS A 221 -3.77 13.86 -35.39
N PHE A 222 -3.76 12.56 -35.14
CA PHE A 222 -4.91 11.68 -35.29
C PHE A 222 -6.08 12.08 -34.35
N LEU A 223 -5.80 12.41 -33.09
CA LEU A 223 -6.85 12.78 -32.14
C LEU A 223 -7.38 14.21 -32.38
N PHE A 224 -6.53 15.18 -32.75
CA PHE A 224 -6.90 16.60 -32.65
C PHE A 224 -6.72 17.44 -33.92
N GLU A 225 -5.89 17.00 -34.87
CA GLU A 225 -5.44 17.89 -35.95
C GLU A 225 -5.88 17.42 -37.34
N CYS A 226 -6.23 16.14 -37.52
CA CYS A 226 -6.60 15.59 -38.82
C CYS A 226 -7.96 16.13 -39.27
N GLU A 227 -8.00 16.98 -40.30
CA GLU A 227 -9.20 17.64 -40.80
C GLU A 227 -10.31 16.67 -41.26
N PRO A 228 -10.02 15.59 -42.05
CA PRO A 228 -11.05 14.62 -42.41
C PRO A 228 -11.74 13.90 -41.25
N LEU A 229 -11.16 13.96 -40.03
CA LEU A 229 -11.71 13.36 -38.80
C LEU A 229 -12.50 14.35 -37.94
N ASP A 230 -12.74 15.57 -38.41
CA ASP A 230 -13.33 16.67 -37.63
C ASP A 230 -14.77 16.35 -37.16
N ASP A 231 -15.59 15.76 -38.01
CA ASP A 231 -16.97 15.41 -37.67
C ASP A 231 -17.04 14.26 -36.64
N LEU A 232 -16.13 13.29 -36.74
CA LEU A 232 -16.00 12.25 -35.73
C LEU A 232 -15.50 12.85 -34.39
N ARG A 233 -14.60 13.80 -34.46
CA ARG A 233 -14.07 14.50 -33.28
C ARG A 233 -15.18 15.26 -32.54
N LYS A 234 -16.00 16.05 -33.28
CA LYS A 234 -17.15 16.76 -32.71
C LYS A 234 -18.14 15.82 -32.02
N THR A 235 -18.32 14.62 -32.59
CA THR A 235 -19.25 13.62 -32.06
C THR A 235 -18.74 12.92 -30.81
N TYR A 236 -17.47 12.51 -30.81
CA TYR A 236 -16.93 11.62 -29.77
C TYR A 236 -15.98 12.30 -28.81
N LEU A 237 -15.36 13.44 -29.14
CA LEU A 237 -14.39 14.17 -28.33
C LEU A 237 -14.80 15.63 -28.08
N PRO A 238 -16.00 15.87 -27.49
CA PRO A 238 -16.56 17.23 -27.36
C PRO A 238 -15.80 18.13 -26.38
N HIS A 239 -14.88 17.58 -25.56
CA HIS A 239 -14.19 18.29 -24.48
C HIS A 239 -12.92 19.07 -24.92
N GLY A 240 -12.67 19.15 -26.23
CA GLY A 240 -11.56 19.92 -26.79
C GLY A 240 -10.23 19.16 -26.94
N PRO A 241 -9.21 19.79 -27.54
CA PRO A 241 -7.97 19.15 -27.96
C PRO A 241 -6.94 19.03 -26.83
N ASP A 242 -7.31 18.37 -25.71
CA ASP A 242 -6.42 18.14 -24.58
C ASP A 242 -6.20 16.65 -24.32
N LEU A 243 -4.94 16.23 -24.22
CA LEU A 243 -4.57 14.84 -23.92
C LEU A 243 -5.07 14.38 -22.54
N GLY A 244 -5.11 15.29 -21.56
CA GLY A 244 -5.58 14.98 -20.21
C GLY A 244 -7.04 14.57 -20.20
N SER A 245 -7.91 15.39 -20.76
CA SER A 245 -9.35 15.14 -20.87
C SER A 245 -9.71 13.99 -21.81
N THR A 246 -8.84 13.64 -22.77
CA THR A 246 -9.10 12.59 -23.77
C THR A 246 -8.60 11.23 -23.33
N LEU A 247 -7.41 11.15 -22.73
CA LEU A 247 -6.74 9.88 -22.43
C LEU A 247 -6.62 9.54 -20.93
N TYR A 248 -6.85 10.51 -20.04
CA TYR A 248 -6.68 10.35 -18.59
C TYR A 248 -7.93 10.76 -17.79
N ALA A 249 -9.04 10.88 -18.47
CA ALA A 249 -10.34 11.27 -17.94
C ALA A 249 -11.09 10.13 -17.23
N ASP A 250 -12.36 10.37 -16.95
CA ASP A 250 -13.26 9.37 -16.38
C ASP A 250 -13.59 8.23 -17.40
N ILE A 251 -14.25 7.19 -16.91
CA ILE A 251 -14.58 6.00 -17.70
C ILE A 251 -15.49 6.32 -18.90
N SER A 252 -16.39 7.29 -18.78
CA SER A 252 -17.31 7.68 -19.85
C SER A 252 -16.56 8.34 -21.02
N GLN A 253 -15.67 9.27 -20.69
CA GLN A 253 -14.82 9.95 -21.67
C GLN A 253 -13.82 8.98 -22.33
N LEU A 254 -13.26 8.03 -21.57
CA LEU A 254 -12.41 6.99 -22.16
C LEU A 254 -13.16 6.09 -23.13
N HIS A 255 -14.42 5.73 -22.86
CA HIS A 255 -15.27 5.00 -23.80
C HIS A 255 -15.53 5.82 -25.09
N GLN A 256 -15.77 7.13 -24.96
CA GLN A 256 -15.93 8.01 -26.13
C GLN A 256 -14.65 8.03 -26.96
N THR A 257 -13.50 8.10 -26.33
CA THR A 257 -12.18 8.02 -27.03
C THR A 257 -11.99 6.69 -27.75
N CYS A 258 -12.39 5.57 -27.14
CA CYS A 258 -12.33 4.26 -27.81
C CYS A 258 -13.28 4.18 -29.01
N ASN A 259 -14.48 4.73 -28.92
CA ASN A 259 -15.43 4.82 -30.01
C ASN A 259 -14.88 5.69 -31.15
N TYR A 260 -14.33 6.86 -30.82
CA TYR A 260 -13.64 7.71 -31.78
C TYR A 260 -12.53 6.93 -32.52
N TYR A 261 -11.63 6.30 -31.78
CA TYR A 261 -10.53 5.53 -32.35
C TYR A 261 -11.05 4.46 -33.32
N THR A 262 -12.08 3.71 -32.94
CA THR A 262 -12.63 2.63 -33.74
C THR A 262 -13.20 3.14 -35.05
N MET A 263 -13.95 4.23 -35.02
CA MET A 263 -14.56 4.82 -36.22
C MET A 263 -13.49 5.48 -37.10
N ALA A 264 -12.62 6.28 -36.54
CA ALA A 264 -11.53 6.94 -37.25
C ALA A 264 -10.56 5.94 -37.90
N ASN A 265 -10.24 4.83 -37.20
CA ASN A 265 -9.38 3.79 -37.76
C ASN A 265 -10.03 3.05 -38.93
N ARG A 266 -11.35 2.82 -38.90
CA ARG A 266 -12.08 2.28 -40.06
C ARG A 266 -12.00 3.19 -41.30
N GLN A 267 -12.20 4.49 -41.10
CA GLN A 267 -12.10 5.47 -42.17
C GLN A 267 -10.69 5.52 -42.75
N ARG A 268 -9.66 5.50 -41.89
CA ARG A 268 -8.27 5.48 -42.26
C ARG A 268 -7.87 4.25 -43.09
N THR A 269 -8.33 3.06 -42.71
CA THR A 269 -8.00 1.80 -43.42
C THR A 269 -8.68 1.64 -44.74
N GLN A 270 -9.82 2.28 -44.98
CA GLN A 270 -10.52 2.27 -46.29
C GLN A 270 -9.80 3.05 -47.36
N VAL A 271 -9.00 4.05 -47.00
CA VAL A 271 -8.24 4.87 -47.95
C VAL A 271 -6.86 4.22 -48.28
N SER A 272 -6.41 3.28 -47.46
CA SER A 272 -5.10 2.62 -47.64
C SER A 272 -5.15 1.38 -48.55
N ILE A 273 -6.30 1.08 -49.17
CA ILE A 273 -6.51 0.03 -50.18
C ILE A 273 -6.56 0.65 -51.56
#